data_806a9df74741d3c6d282a07526645ad8
#
_entry.id   806a9df74741d3c6d282a07526645ad8
#
_cell.length_a   1.000
_cell.length_b   1.000
_cell.length_c   1.000
_cell.angle_alpha   90.00
_cell.angle_beta   90.00
_cell.angle_gamma   90.00
#
_symmetry.space_group_name_H-M   'P 1'
#
loop_
_entity.id
_entity.type
_entity.pdbx_description
1 polymer ?
#
loop_
_entity_poly.entity_id
_entity_poly.type
_entity_poly.pdbx_seq_one_letter_code
_entity_poly.pdbx_strand_id
1 'polypeptide(L)'
;MRRRLRRRVGDHDPTEINITAFMNLMVILVPFLLITAVFSRITILELNLPAAGTSQADNEQPFQLEIIVRANSIEVGDRNGGLIKRIPTGGTGHDYRQLSELLQQVKARFPEKLDATLLLEADIPYDTVVQVMDSIRVTQIVQAGAVQLAELFPEISIGDAPADNNKVASSKVP
;
A
#
# COMPACT_ATOMS: atom_id res chain seq x y z
N MET A 1 -9.95 76.57 -53.95
CA MET A 1 -9.12 76.11 -52.86
C MET A 1 -9.52 74.71 -52.45
N ARG A 2 -8.75 73.65 -52.82
CA ARG A 2 -9.09 72.27 -52.52
C ARG A 2 -8.07 71.78 -51.43
N ARG A 3 -8.48 71.68 -50.19
CA ARG A 3 -7.69 71.12 -49.04
C ARG A 3 -7.67 69.61 -49.19
N ARG A 4 -6.47 69.05 -49.54
CA ARG A 4 -6.21 67.60 -49.51
C ARG A 4 -6.00 67.17 -48.08
N LEU A 5 -6.93 66.38 -47.53
CA LEU A 5 -6.77 65.65 -46.30
C LEU A 5 -5.73 64.53 -46.52
N ARG A 6 -4.53 64.67 -45.92
CA ARG A 6 -3.55 63.60 -45.82
C ARG A 6 -4.07 62.62 -44.80
N ARG A 7 -4.48 61.44 -45.28
CA ARG A 7 -4.75 60.28 -44.48
C ARG A 7 -3.41 59.83 -43.90
N ARG A 8 -3.21 59.91 -42.55
CA ARG A 8 -2.10 59.27 -41.87
C ARG A 8 -2.39 57.75 -41.93
N VAL A 9 -1.56 57.04 -42.66
CA VAL A 9 -1.44 55.60 -42.60
C VAL A 9 -0.78 55.32 -41.24
N GLY A 10 -1.48 54.68 -40.33
CA GLY A 10 -0.93 54.25 -39.06
C GLY A 10 0.18 53.24 -39.33
N ASP A 11 1.35 53.62 -38.89
CA ASP A 11 2.53 52.76 -38.81
C ASP A 11 2.17 51.64 -37.81
N HIS A 12 1.84 50.45 -38.34
CA HIS A 12 1.72 49.25 -37.52
C HIS A 12 3.16 48.79 -37.24
N ASP A 13 3.73 49.24 -36.15
CA ASP A 13 4.92 48.59 -35.59
C ASP A 13 4.63 47.08 -35.52
N PRO A 14 5.46 46.24 -36.13
CA PRO A 14 5.34 44.81 -35.96
C PRO A 14 5.52 44.54 -34.48
N THR A 15 4.50 43.94 -33.84
CA THR A 15 4.55 43.52 -32.45
C THR A 15 5.71 42.51 -32.34
N GLU A 16 6.88 43.00 -31.98
CA GLU A 16 8.00 42.08 -31.69
C GLU A 16 7.60 41.18 -30.53
N ILE A 17 7.37 39.92 -30.85
CA ILE A 17 7.09 38.90 -29.85
C ILE A 17 8.34 38.80 -28.98
N ASN A 18 8.20 39.20 -27.73
CA ASN A 18 9.35 39.19 -26.79
C ASN A 18 9.68 37.73 -26.43
N ILE A 19 10.49 37.09 -27.30
CA ILE A 19 10.90 35.70 -27.17
C ILE A 19 11.60 35.47 -25.82
N THR A 20 12.30 36.45 -25.29
CA THR A 20 12.99 36.36 -24.00
C THR A 20 12.00 36.21 -22.84
N ALA A 21 10.90 36.96 -22.87
CA ALA A 21 9.85 36.83 -21.84
C ALA A 21 9.16 35.45 -21.91
N PHE A 22 8.93 34.95 -23.13
CA PHE A 22 8.38 33.62 -23.35
C PHE A 22 9.31 32.52 -22.85
N MET A 23 10.62 32.62 -23.18
CA MET A 23 11.64 31.66 -22.71
C MET A 23 11.75 31.66 -21.19
N ASN A 24 11.71 32.85 -20.55
CA ASN A 24 11.76 32.95 -19.09
C ASN A 24 10.51 32.31 -18.43
N LEU A 25 9.34 32.49 -19.03
CA LEU A 25 8.12 31.84 -18.57
C LEU A 25 8.22 30.31 -18.68
N MET A 26 8.76 29.80 -19.80
CA MET A 26 8.91 28.35 -20.03
C MET A 26 9.86 27.71 -19.02
N VAL A 27 10.97 28.37 -18.68
CA VAL A 27 11.96 27.88 -17.69
C VAL A 27 11.34 27.69 -16.30
N ILE A 28 10.34 28.50 -15.97
CA ILE A 28 9.63 28.39 -14.68
C ILE A 28 8.48 27.39 -14.76
N LEU A 29 7.72 27.40 -15.86
CA LEU A 29 6.54 26.54 -16.03
C LEU A 29 6.89 25.03 -16.11
N VAL A 30 7.96 24.67 -16.82
CA VAL A 30 8.32 23.25 -17.02
C VAL A 30 8.67 22.56 -15.70
N PRO A 31 9.55 23.10 -14.83
CA PRO A 31 9.80 22.49 -13.53
C PRO A 31 8.55 22.44 -12.63
N PHE A 32 7.73 23.48 -12.66
CA PHE A 32 6.49 23.53 -11.90
C PHE A 32 5.51 22.43 -12.33
N LEU A 33 5.33 22.23 -13.65
CA LEU A 33 4.49 21.15 -14.18
C LEU A 33 5.06 19.77 -13.85
N LEU A 34 6.38 19.58 -13.88
CA LEU A 34 6.99 18.31 -13.48
C LEU A 34 6.76 18.01 -12.00
N ILE A 35 6.91 19.01 -11.12
CA ILE A 35 6.62 18.84 -9.69
C ILE A 35 5.15 18.50 -9.48
N THR A 36 4.24 19.25 -10.09
CA THR A 36 2.78 18.97 -9.95
C THR A 36 2.41 17.60 -10.52
N ALA A 37 3.02 17.16 -11.62
CA ALA A 37 2.81 15.83 -12.20
C ALA A 37 3.29 14.69 -11.27
N VAL A 38 4.42 14.89 -10.57
CA VAL A 38 4.94 13.93 -9.59
C VAL A 38 4.00 13.82 -8.39
N PHE A 39 3.52 14.95 -7.86
CA PHE A 39 2.57 14.95 -6.73
C PHE A 39 1.15 14.54 -7.12
N SER A 40 0.78 14.56 -8.40
CA SER A 40 -0.52 14.08 -8.89
C SER A 40 -0.69 12.56 -8.80
N ARG A 41 0.38 11.80 -8.52
CA ARG A 41 0.31 10.39 -8.17
C ARG A 41 0.04 10.18 -6.67
N ILE A 42 -0.78 11.02 -6.07
CA ILE A 42 -1.37 10.68 -4.78
C ILE A 42 -2.38 9.59 -5.08
N THR A 43 -2.02 8.38 -4.72
CA THR A 43 -2.92 7.23 -4.70
C THR A 43 -4.16 7.66 -3.92
N ILE A 44 -5.29 7.77 -4.62
CA ILE A 44 -6.58 7.92 -3.98
C ILE A 44 -6.76 6.63 -3.20
N LEU A 45 -6.58 6.71 -1.88
CA LEU A 45 -7.05 5.67 -0.99
C LEU A 45 -8.57 5.68 -1.20
N GLU A 46 -9.08 4.72 -1.96
CA GLU A 46 -10.52 4.51 -2.09
C GLU A 46 -11.05 4.16 -0.70
N LEU A 47 -11.49 5.18 0.02
CA LEU A 47 -12.24 5.01 1.23
C LEU A 47 -13.60 4.47 0.80
N ASN A 48 -13.75 3.16 0.76
CA ASN A 48 -15.03 2.49 0.59
C ASN A 48 -15.85 2.75 1.86
N LEU A 49 -16.51 3.92 1.90
CA LEU A 49 -17.54 4.15 2.91
C LEU A 49 -18.74 3.26 2.56
N PRO A 50 -19.19 2.40 3.47
CA PRO A 50 -20.43 1.68 3.26
C PRO A 50 -21.55 2.71 3.12
N ALA A 51 -22.14 2.78 1.93
CA ALA A 51 -23.36 3.56 1.70
C ALA A 51 -24.47 2.98 2.59
N ALA A 52 -24.92 3.77 3.54
CA ALA A 52 -26.10 3.43 4.33
C ALA A 52 -27.33 3.37 3.41
N GLY A 53 -27.77 2.19 3.08
CA GLY A 53 -29.07 1.99 2.41
C GLY A 53 -29.07 0.95 1.30
N THR A 54 -29.69 -0.19 1.62
CA THR A 54 -30.41 -1.12 0.75
C THR A 54 -29.64 -1.97 -0.27
N SER A 55 -29.87 -3.23 -0.06
CA SER A 55 -29.82 -4.38 -0.96
C SER A 55 -28.70 -5.36 -0.68
N GLN A 56 -29.10 -6.49 -0.12
CA GLN A 56 -28.44 -7.78 -0.20
C GLN A 56 -28.13 -8.10 -1.67
N ALA A 57 -26.96 -7.72 -2.10
CA ALA A 57 -26.25 -8.36 -3.18
C ALA A 57 -24.96 -8.84 -2.55
N ASP A 58 -24.58 -10.08 -2.77
CA ASP A 58 -23.39 -10.75 -2.26
C ASP A 58 -22.15 -9.84 -2.37
N ASN A 59 -21.94 -8.97 -1.40
CA ASN A 59 -20.69 -8.30 -1.15
C ASN A 59 -19.82 -9.31 -0.40
N GLU A 60 -19.35 -10.32 -1.10
CA GLU A 60 -18.15 -11.03 -0.66
C GLU A 60 -17.04 -10.00 -0.66
N GLN A 61 -16.81 -9.41 0.50
CA GLN A 61 -15.69 -8.51 0.69
C GLN A 61 -14.42 -9.29 0.33
N PRO A 62 -13.56 -8.75 -0.54
CA PRO A 62 -12.40 -9.50 -0.99
C PRO A 62 -11.55 -9.90 0.20
N PHE A 63 -11.11 -11.14 0.23
CA PHE A 63 -10.22 -11.68 1.26
C PHE A 63 -9.01 -10.75 1.44
N GLN A 64 -8.75 -10.30 2.66
CA GLN A 64 -7.62 -9.43 3.01
C GLN A 64 -6.75 -10.11 4.04
N LEU A 65 -5.64 -10.70 3.57
CA LEU A 65 -4.69 -11.37 4.46
C LEU A 65 -4.05 -10.38 5.42
N GLU A 66 -4.23 -10.64 6.72
CA GLU A 66 -3.68 -9.84 7.81
C GLU A 66 -2.86 -10.73 8.73
N ILE A 67 -1.62 -10.32 9.01
CA ILE A 67 -0.69 -11.04 9.88
C ILE A 67 -0.32 -10.09 11.01
N ILE A 68 -0.69 -10.44 12.25
CA ILE A 68 -0.40 -9.64 13.43
C ILE A 68 0.73 -10.31 14.20
N VAL A 69 1.84 -9.61 14.38
CA VAL A 69 2.98 -10.07 15.15
C VAL A 69 2.94 -9.45 16.54
N ARG A 70 2.82 -10.30 17.53
CA ARG A 70 2.85 -9.95 18.96
C ARG A 70 4.08 -10.54 19.62
N ALA A 71 4.43 -10.07 20.81
CA ALA A 71 5.57 -10.60 21.57
C ALA A 71 5.47 -12.11 21.84
N ASN A 72 4.27 -12.65 21.97
CA ASN A 72 4.04 -14.05 22.39
C ASN A 72 3.29 -14.90 21.34
N SER A 73 2.95 -14.35 20.18
CA SER A 73 2.26 -15.09 19.13
C SER A 73 2.28 -14.37 17.79
N ILE A 74 2.10 -15.13 16.71
CA ILE A 74 1.74 -14.61 15.39
C ILE A 74 0.29 -15.01 15.11
N GLU A 75 -0.52 -14.05 14.73
CA GLU A 75 -1.92 -14.25 14.37
C GLU A 75 -2.08 -14.05 12.87
N VAL A 76 -2.69 -15.00 12.20
CA VAL A 76 -3.01 -14.92 10.76
C VAL A 76 -4.52 -14.91 10.63
N GLY A 77 -5.05 -13.95 9.92
CA GLY A 77 -6.48 -13.77 9.74
C GLY A 77 -6.85 -13.12 8.43
N ASP A 78 -8.13 -12.95 8.26
CA ASP A 78 -8.74 -12.09 7.26
C ASP A 78 -9.31 -10.86 7.97
N ARG A 79 -9.01 -9.67 7.46
CA ARG A 79 -9.52 -8.42 8.05
C ARG A 79 -11.04 -8.42 8.22
N ASN A 80 -11.75 -9.04 7.30
CA ASN A 80 -13.21 -9.10 7.30
C ASN A 80 -13.75 -10.40 7.90
N GLY A 81 -13.01 -11.50 7.74
CA GLY A 81 -13.40 -12.86 8.19
C GLY A 81 -12.90 -13.23 9.58
N GLY A 82 -12.01 -12.42 10.15
CA GLY A 82 -11.46 -12.64 11.48
C GLY A 82 -10.26 -13.58 11.52
N LEU A 83 -9.95 -14.08 12.73
CA LEU A 83 -8.77 -14.90 12.98
C LEU A 83 -8.88 -16.30 12.34
N ILE A 84 -7.91 -16.63 11.48
CA ILE A 84 -7.77 -17.96 10.87
C ILE A 84 -6.99 -18.88 11.82
N LYS A 85 -5.83 -18.44 12.28
CA LYS A 85 -4.97 -19.23 13.17
C LYS A 85 -4.05 -18.32 14.01
N ARG A 86 -3.85 -18.73 15.27
CA ARG A 86 -2.83 -18.16 16.17
C ARG A 86 -1.71 -19.17 16.33
N ILE A 87 -0.47 -18.73 16.14
CA ILE A 87 0.76 -19.49 16.30
C ILE A 87 1.45 -18.97 17.56
N PRO A 88 1.48 -19.72 18.66
CA PRO A 88 2.12 -19.28 19.88
C PRO A 88 3.65 -19.27 19.72
N THR A 89 4.31 -18.33 20.37
CA THR A 89 5.77 -18.30 20.46
C THR A 89 6.26 -19.42 21.35
N GLY A 90 7.20 -20.23 20.86
CA GLY A 90 7.85 -21.29 21.64
C GLY A 90 9.05 -20.77 22.45
N GLY A 91 9.74 -21.65 23.17
CA GLY A 91 10.93 -21.31 23.95
C GLY A 91 12.13 -20.81 23.13
N THR A 92 12.13 -21.01 21.82
CA THR A 92 13.17 -20.59 20.87
C THR A 92 12.77 -19.40 20.01
N GLY A 93 11.63 -18.76 20.28
CA GLY A 93 11.08 -17.65 19.48
C GLY A 93 9.83 -18.04 18.69
N HIS A 94 9.50 -17.23 17.69
CA HIS A 94 8.35 -17.47 16.82
C HIS A 94 8.59 -18.64 15.87
N ASP A 95 7.54 -19.44 15.61
CA ASP A 95 7.60 -20.57 14.69
C ASP A 95 7.32 -20.11 13.23
N TYR A 96 8.39 -19.63 12.56
CA TYR A 96 8.31 -19.17 11.17
C TYR A 96 7.99 -20.29 10.18
N ARG A 97 8.33 -21.55 10.52
CA ARG A 97 8.03 -22.69 9.68
C ARG A 97 6.52 -22.94 9.64
N GLN A 98 5.88 -22.93 10.81
CA GLN A 98 4.43 -23.09 10.90
C GLN A 98 3.71 -21.94 10.23
N LEU A 99 4.26 -20.71 10.30
CA LEU A 99 3.75 -19.56 9.55
C LEU A 99 3.82 -19.80 8.04
N SER A 100 4.98 -20.20 7.52
CA SER A 100 5.16 -20.46 6.08
C SER A 100 4.23 -21.57 5.57
N GLU A 101 4.07 -22.68 6.31
CA GLU A 101 3.14 -23.76 5.97
C GLU A 101 1.68 -23.28 5.90
N LEU A 102 1.27 -22.43 6.85
CA LEU A 102 -0.06 -21.84 6.85
C LEU A 102 -0.28 -20.91 5.66
N LEU A 103 0.70 -20.06 5.37
CA LEU A 103 0.63 -19.12 4.25
C LEU A 103 0.58 -19.82 2.89
N GLN A 104 1.26 -20.97 2.75
CA GLN A 104 1.13 -21.81 1.56
C GLN A 104 -0.31 -22.35 1.40
N GLN A 105 -0.96 -22.77 2.49
CA GLN A 105 -2.35 -23.20 2.45
C GLN A 105 -3.29 -22.05 2.06
N VAL A 106 -3.05 -20.86 2.58
CA VAL A 106 -3.81 -19.65 2.20
C VAL A 106 -3.59 -19.33 0.74
N LYS A 107 -2.34 -19.38 0.25
CA LYS A 107 -2.00 -19.13 -1.17
C LYS A 107 -2.64 -20.15 -2.10
N ALA A 108 -2.68 -21.42 -1.73
CA ALA A 108 -3.36 -22.47 -2.49
C ALA A 108 -4.88 -22.21 -2.63
N ARG A 109 -5.49 -21.57 -1.63
CA ARG A 109 -6.91 -21.19 -1.66
C ARG A 109 -7.19 -19.88 -2.41
N PHE A 110 -6.22 -18.95 -2.37
CA PHE A 110 -6.31 -17.64 -3.00
C PHE A 110 -5.07 -17.38 -3.88
N PRO A 111 -4.92 -18.07 -5.02
CA PRO A 111 -3.70 -18.03 -5.85
C PRO A 111 -3.41 -16.64 -6.43
N GLU A 112 -4.46 -15.88 -6.75
CA GLU A 112 -4.33 -14.53 -7.34
C GLU A 112 -3.98 -13.43 -6.32
N LYS A 113 -4.06 -13.74 -5.02
CA LYS A 113 -3.78 -12.76 -3.97
C LYS A 113 -2.27 -12.54 -3.85
N LEU A 114 -1.81 -11.29 -4.00
CA LEU A 114 -0.39 -10.90 -3.94
C LEU A 114 -0.09 -10.02 -2.72
N ASP A 115 -1.10 -9.35 -2.20
CA ASP A 115 -0.97 -8.42 -1.09
C ASP A 115 -1.22 -9.08 0.26
N ALA A 116 -0.47 -8.65 1.27
CA ALA A 116 -0.64 -8.99 2.67
C ALA A 116 -0.40 -7.76 3.56
N THR A 117 -1.11 -7.66 4.67
CA THR A 117 -0.91 -6.61 5.67
C THR A 117 -0.21 -7.20 6.88
N LEU A 118 0.95 -6.67 7.23
CA LEU A 118 1.72 -7.03 8.41
C LEU A 118 1.52 -5.98 9.50
N LEU A 119 0.92 -6.36 10.60
CA LEU A 119 0.67 -5.50 11.76
C LEU A 119 1.60 -5.89 12.89
N LEU A 120 2.31 -4.90 13.44
CA LEU A 120 3.33 -5.11 14.47
C LEU A 120 2.87 -4.54 15.80
N GLU A 121 2.98 -5.32 16.87
CA GLU A 121 2.88 -4.80 18.24
C GLU A 121 4.09 -3.90 18.52
N ALA A 122 3.94 -2.93 19.42
CA ALA A 122 5.08 -2.13 19.90
C ALA A 122 6.18 -3.05 20.47
N ASP A 123 7.43 -2.63 20.28
CA ASP A 123 8.63 -3.31 20.80
C ASP A 123 9.00 -4.67 20.15
N ILE A 124 8.45 -4.99 18.96
CA ILE A 124 8.89 -6.16 18.19
C ILE A 124 10.31 -5.93 17.65
N PRO A 125 11.28 -6.85 17.93
CA PRO A 125 12.63 -6.74 17.41
C PRO A 125 12.66 -6.74 15.88
N TYR A 126 13.51 -5.89 15.29
CA TYR A 126 13.66 -5.78 13.84
C TYR A 126 13.97 -7.12 13.15
N ASP A 127 14.80 -7.95 13.78
CA ASP A 127 15.13 -9.29 13.28
C ASP A 127 13.87 -10.16 13.11
N THR A 128 12.95 -10.10 14.08
CA THR A 128 11.65 -10.79 13.99
C THR A 128 10.83 -10.27 12.81
N VAL A 129 10.81 -8.97 12.61
CA VAL A 129 10.08 -8.35 11.48
C VAL A 129 10.61 -8.88 10.14
N VAL A 130 11.93 -8.89 9.96
CA VAL A 130 12.59 -9.37 8.75
C VAL A 130 12.26 -10.85 8.50
N GLN A 131 12.37 -11.71 9.53
CA GLN A 131 12.10 -13.14 9.40
C GLN A 131 10.64 -13.44 9.06
N VAL A 132 9.71 -12.68 9.64
CA VAL A 132 8.28 -12.77 9.28
C VAL A 132 8.05 -12.31 7.83
N MET A 133 8.63 -11.18 7.43
CA MET A 133 8.51 -10.70 6.05
C MET A 133 9.06 -11.70 5.03
N ASP A 134 10.21 -12.30 5.29
CA ASP A 134 10.78 -13.34 4.44
C ASP A 134 9.83 -14.55 4.32
N SER A 135 9.22 -14.97 5.44
CA SER A 135 8.25 -16.06 5.46
C SER A 135 6.95 -15.75 4.71
N ILE A 136 6.58 -14.46 4.63
CA ILE A 136 5.39 -13.99 3.89
C ILE A 136 5.68 -13.91 2.39
N ARG A 137 6.88 -13.45 2.01
CA ARG A 137 7.22 -13.19 0.60
C ARG A 137 7.50 -14.45 -0.19
N VAL A 138 8.27 -15.36 0.36
CA VAL A 138 8.77 -16.53 -0.35
C VAL A 138 8.67 -17.80 0.46
N THR A 139 8.54 -18.91 -0.24
CA THR A 139 8.64 -20.24 0.34
C THR A 139 9.48 -21.15 -0.52
N GLN A 140 10.04 -22.20 0.10
CA GLN A 140 10.76 -23.25 -0.63
C GLN A 140 9.78 -24.35 -1.03
N ILE A 141 9.71 -24.62 -2.32
CA ILE A 141 8.97 -25.75 -2.86
C ILE A 141 9.93 -26.72 -3.55
N VAL A 142 9.62 -28.02 -3.44
CA VAL A 142 10.37 -29.03 -4.16
C VAL A 142 9.61 -29.39 -5.44
N GLN A 143 10.14 -28.98 -6.60
CA GLN A 143 9.61 -29.37 -7.91
C GLN A 143 10.65 -30.17 -8.67
N ALA A 144 10.24 -31.32 -9.19
CA ALA A 144 11.10 -32.22 -9.98
C ALA A 144 12.43 -32.57 -9.32
N GLY A 145 12.48 -32.66 -7.97
CA GLY A 145 13.69 -32.98 -7.21
C GLY A 145 14.63 -31.80 -6.95
N ALA A 146 14.32 -30.61 -7.42
CA ALA A 146 15.05 -29.38 -7.13
C ALA A 146 14.27 -28.48 -6.16
N VAL A 147 14.99 -27.86 -5.22
CA VAL A 147 14.42 -26.83 -4.34
C VAL A 147 14.33 -25.52 -5.11
N GLN A 148 13.13 -24.99 -5.26
CA GLN A 148 12.88 -23.70 -5.90
C GLN A 148 12.21 -22.75 -4.91
N LEU A 149 12.48 -21.44 -5.06
CA LEU A 149 11.79 -20.40 -4.33
C LEU A 149 10.53 -20.03 -5.09
N ALA A 150 9.39 -20.12 -4.40
CA ALA A 150 8.10 -19.66 -4.91
C ALA A 150 7.67 -18.40 -4.15
N GLU A 151 7.17 -17.42 -4.89
CA GLU A 151 6.60 -16.21 -4.29
C GLU A 151 5.22 -16.51 -3.73
N LEU A 152 4.95 -16.02 -2.51
CA LEU A 152 3.64 -16.12 -1.86
C LEU A 152 2.91 -14.79 -1.95
N PHE A 153 3.29 -13.83 -1.09
CA PHE A 153 2.67 -12.51 -0.99
C PHE A 153 3.75 -11.42 -1.05
N PRO A 154 4.20 -11.02 -2.26
CA PRO A 154 5.30 -10.06 -2.41
C PRO A 154 4.93 -8.62 -2.02
N GLU A 155 3.64 -8.27 -2.06
CA GLU A 155 3.15 -6.92 -1.78
C GLU A 155 2.77 -6.79 -0.29
N ILE A 156 3.75 -6.42 0.56
CA ILE A 156 3.56 -6.32 2.00
C ILE A 156 3.36 -4.86 2.41
N SER A 157 2.21 -4.57 3.03
CA SER A 157 1.94 -3.32 3.73
C SER A 157 2.20 -3.49 5.22
N ILE A 158 2.86 -2.52 5.86
CA ILE A 158 3.19 -2.57 7.29
C ILE A 158 2.38 -1.53 8.04
N GLY A 159 1.88 -1.90 9.21
CA GLY A 159 1.12 -1.04 10.11
C GLY A 159 1.26 -1.45 11.58
N ASP A 160 0.58 -0.71 12.45
CA ASP A 160 0.56 -0.99 13.89
C ASP A 160 -0.53 -2.01 14.23
N ALA A 161 -0.21 -2.94 15.10
CA ALA A 161 -1.17 -3.93 15.59
C ALA A 161 -2.24 -3.27 16.49
N PRO A 162 -3.50 -3.68 16.37
CA PRO A 162 -4.53 -3.24 17.29
C PRO A 162 -4.23 -3.74 18.72
N ALA A 163 -4.71 -3.00 19.71
CA ALA A 163 -4.54 -3.37 21.11
C ALA A 163 -5.08 -4.78 21.38
N ASP A 164 -4.32 -5.58 22.13
CA ASP A 164 -4.75 -6.93 22.49
C ASP A 164 -5.84 -6.88 23.55
N ASN A 165 -7.08 -7.13 23.14
CA ASN A 165 -8.23 -7.18 24.05
C ASN A 165 -8.12 -8.28 25.11
N ASN A 166 -7.29 -9.29 24.91
CA ASN A 166 -7.05 -10.34 25.89
C ASN A 166 -6.12 -9.91 27.05
N LYS A 167 -5.23 -8.94 26.83
CA LYS A 167 -4.41 -8.39 27.92
C LYS A 167 -5.23 -7.57 28.92
N VAL A 168 -6.31 -6.96 28.49
CA VAL A 168 -7.17 -6.12 29.35
C VAL A 168 -7.98 -6.98 30.33
N ALA A 169 -8.32 -8.21 29.98
CA ALA A 169 -9.06 -9.12 30.87
C ALA A 169 -8.20 -9.71 32.00
N SER A 170 -6.87 -9.83 31.80
CA SER A 170 -5.96 -10.40 32.81
C SER A 170 -5.45 -9.40 33.84
N SER A 171 -5.59 -8.09 33.61
CA SER A 171 -5.12 -7.05 34.55
C SER A 171 -6.19 -6.57 35.53
N LYS A 172 -7.40 -7.17 35.51
CA LYS A 172 -8.54 -6.76 36.33
C LYS A 172 -9.01 -7.86 37.29
N VAL A 173 -8.04 -8.48 38.00
CA VAL A 173 -8.34 -9.29 39.18
C VAL A 173 -7.66 -8.66 40.38
N PRO A 174 -8.43 -8.13 41.34
CA PRO A 174 -7.89 -7.57 42.55
C PRO A 174 -7.33 -8.64 43.49
#